data_9b52844d21724476990a26a5be7dca2b
#
_entry.id   9b52844d21724476990a26a5be7dca2b
#
_cell.length_a   1.000
_cell.length_b   1.000
_cell.length_c   1.000
_cell.angle_alpha   90.00
_cell.angle_beta   90.00
_cell.angle_gamma   90.00
#
_symmetry.space_group_name_H-M   'P 1'
#
loop_
_entity.id
_entity.type
_entity.pdbx_description
1 polymer ?
#
loop_
_entity_poly.entity_id
_entity_poly.type
_entity_poly.pdbx_seq_one_letter_code
_entity_poly.pdbx_strand_id
1 'polypeptide(L)'
;MKNQTKAIDTPFGKRDAYGSLSMPVYHTAAYEFDTAADMADAFTGKVIAPDYSRVLNPTVMYLEDKVKAMTGAANVMALSSGMAAISNTILALSAAGKNIVTSRHMFGNTFSLITESMPRFGVEARPCDLLNLDEVRSKMDANTCCIFLEIITNPQMEVADLKALSAIAHEYGVPLIADTTVIPFTQFSAKDLGVDIEVVSSTKYLSGGATTLGGLIIDYGTAEGFGHKMKNEMLFNFGAYMTPHVAYMQSLGLETLDARYRVQSQNTIYLANRLRELPQIKSVNYVGLADNPFHDIAVAQYGETAGAMMTIDLESKEAAFSMINNLKLVRRATNLFDNRTLAIHPASTIFGNFSDEERIKMDVLDTTVRISVGLEDMDDVFEDIKQAVERRAYTGKDVEKFVEKTDKYRSDFYRYYTGQEWTDARNYDLCLNSERLGFEGTMEAIEAYIKVRFGKLPNE
;
A
#
# COMPACT_ATOMS: atom_id res chain seq x y z
N MET A 1 1.64 -18.23 24.55
CA MET A 1 1.76 -16.79 24.82
C MET A 1 0.88 -16.02 23.86
N LYS A 2 0.27 -14.90 24.29
CA LYS A 2 -0.51 -14.00 23.42
C LYS A 2 0.41 -13.17 22.52
N ASN A 3 -0.10 -12.65 21.42
CA ASN A 3 0.69 -11.91 20.42
C ASN A 3 1.46 -10.73 21.01
N GLN A 4 0.86 -9.92 21.88
CA GLN A 4 1.56 -8.81 22.54
C GLN A 4 2.79 -9.28 23.34
N THR A 5 2.71 -10.42 24.04
CA THR A 5 3.87 -10.98 24.76
C THR A 5 4.92 -11.49 23.77
N LYS A 6 4.51 -12.14 22.67
CA LYS A 6 5.44 -12.61 21.64
C LYS A 6 6.15 -11.44 20.94
N ALA A 7 5.45 -10.33 20.70
CA ALA A 7 6.04 -9.12 20.11
C ALA A 7 7.21 -8.56 20.95
N ILE A 8 7.13 -8.69 22.29
CA ILE A 8 8.13 -8.17 23.22
C ILE A 8 9.21 -9.22 23.55
N ASP A 9 8.80 -10.46 23.82
CA ASP A 9 9.62 -11.51 24.44
C ASP A 9 9.94 -12.69 23.49
N THR A 10 10.03 -12.45 22.18
CA THR A 10 10.60 -13.46 21.27
C THR A 10 12.12 -13.49 21.47
N PRO A 11 12.70 -14.65 21.84
CA PRO A 11 14.13 -14.74 22.09
C PRO A 11 14.95 -14.58 20.81
N PHE A 12 16.16 -14.03 20.93
CA PHE A 12 17.13 -14.05 19.84
C PHE A 12 17.53 -15.50 19.52
N GLY A 13 17.73 -15.81 18.26
CA GLY A 13 18.19 -17.13 17.85
C GLY A 13 19.57 -17.49 18.46
N LYS A 14 20.41 -16.47 18.72
CA LYS A 14 21.69 -16.61 19.41
C LYS A 14 21.83 -15.46 20.41
N ARG A 15 22.17 -15.79 21.67
CA ARG A 15 22.36 -14.76 22.72
C ARG A 15 23.44 -13.77 22.31
N ASP A 16 23.15 -12.48 22.46
CA ASP A 16 24.13 -11.42 22.28
C ASP A 16 25.31 -11.53 23.25
N ALA A 17 26.53 -11.26 22.80
CA ALA A 17 27.75 -11.39 23.57
C ALA A 17 27.77 -10.52 24.83
N TYR A 18 27.05 -9.40 24.82
CA TYR A 18 26.96 -8.45 25.95
C TYR A 18 25.66 -8.60 26.74
N GLY A 19 24.77 -9.50 26.34
CA GLY A 19 23.49 -9.72 27.02
C GLY A 19 22.45 -8.62 26.78
N SER A 20 22.48 -7.97 25.62
CA SER A 20 21.52 -6.94 25.23
C SER A 20 20.08 -7.45 25.33
N LEU A 21 19.17 -6.65 25.89
CA LEU A 21 17.73 -6.94 25.91
C LEU A 21 17.07 -6.67 24.55
N SER A 22 17.55 -5.66 23.82
CA SER A 22 17.07 -5.36 22.47
C SER A 22 18.02 -5.95 21.45
N MET A 23 17.49 -6.44 20.30
CA MET A 23 18.34 -6.97 19.22
C MET A 23 19.33 -5.90 18.75
N PRO A 24 20.64 -6.17 18.75
CA PRO A 24 21.62 -5.28 18.17
C PRO A 24 21.41 -5.08 16.66
N VAL A 25 21.79 -3.90 16.16
CA VAL A 25 21.75 -3.63 14.72
C VAL A 25 23.07 -4.08 14.08
N TYR A 26 23.03 -5.18 13.33
CA TYR A 26 24.19 -5.70 12.58
C TYR A 26 24.32 -4.95 11.26
N HIS A 27 24.99 -3.81 11.29
CA HIS A 27 25.16 -2.94 10.12
C HIS A 27 26.43 -3.29 9.34
N THR A 28 26.40 -4.47 8.71
CA THR A 28 27.50 -4.99 7.87
C THR A 28 26.96 -5.61 6.59
N ALA A 29 27.75 -5.64 5.54
CA ALA A 29 27.40 -6.31 4.29
C ALA A 29 27.79 -7.79 4.29
N ALA A 30 28.92 -8.15 4.86
CA ALA A 30 29.49 -9.50 4.81
C ALA A 30 29.90 -9.97 6.22
N TYR A 31 30.08 -11.28 6.34
CA TYR A 31 30.46 -11.96 7.59
C TYR A 31 31.68 -12.82 7.33
N GLU A 32 32.57 -12.93 8.33
CA GLU A 32 33.76 -13.76 8.30
C GLU A 32 33.44 -15.16 8.83
N PHE A 33 34.08 -16.18 8.26
CA PHE A 33 33.98 -17.57 8.65
C PHE A 33 35.36 -18.08 9.13
N ASP A 34 35.35 -18.97 10.09
CA ASP A 34 36.62 -19.54 10.64
C ASP A 34 37.35 -20.41 9.60
N THR A 35 36.60 -21.10 8.73
CA THR A 35 37.16 -21.94 7.66
C THR A 35 36.44 -21.77 6.33
N ALA A 36 37.12 -22.10 5.23
CA ALA A 36 36.53 -22.14 3.91
C ALA A 36 35.41 -23.21 3.81
N ALA A 37 35.49 -24.28 4.61
CA ALA A 37 34.43 -25.30 4.67
C ALA A 37 33.16 -24.76 5.32
N ASP A 38 33.24 -24.03 6.42
CA ASP A 38 32.11 -23.38 7.08
C ASP A 38 31.44 -22.38 6.14
N MET A 39 32.24 -21.58 5.42
CA MET A 39 31.73 -20.66 4.42
C MET A 39 30.98 -21.41 3.29
N ALA A 40 31.54 -22.50 2.76
CA ALA A 40 30.89 -23.30 1.72
C ALA A 40 29.58 -23.93 2.20
N ASP A 41 29.53 -24.40 3.44
CA ASP A 41 28.32 -25.00 4.04
C ASP A 41 27.23 -23.94 4.26
N ALA A 42 27.55 -22.70 4.63
CA ALA A 42 26.62 -21.59 4.71
C ALA A 42 26.06 -21.25 3.30
N PHE A 43 26.91 -21.06 2.30
CA PHE A 43 26.51 -20.70 0.93
C PHE A 43 25.69 -21.79 0.22
N THR A 44 25.90 -23.05 0.60
CA THR A 44 25.12 -24.19 0.05
C THR A 44 23.86 -24.51 0.85
N GLY A 45 23.58 -23.75 1.91
CA GLY A 45 22.39 -23.94 2.77
C GLY A 45 22.44 -25.17 3.66
N LYS A 46 23.57 -25.85 3.81
CA LYS A 46 23.74 -26.95 4.76
C LYS A 46 23.69 -26.45 6.22
N VAL A 47 24.15 -25.24 6.44
CA VAL A 47 24.07 -24.54 7.72
C VAL A 47 23.41 -23.17 7.48
N ILE A 48 22.44 -22.82 8.33
CA ILE A 48 21.83 -21.48 8.30
C ILE A 48 22.74 -20.55 9.11
N ALA A 49 23.55 -19.76 8.40
CA ALA A 49 24.40 -18.74 8.98
C ALA A 49 24.37 -17.47 8.11
N PRO A 50 24.48 -16.28 8.71
CA PRO A 50 24.65 -15.05 7.93
C PRO A 50 25.94 -15.13 7.10
N ASP A 51 25.80 -14.87 5.81
CA ASP A 51 26.88 -14.83 4.83
C ASP A 51 26.98 -13.44 4.18
N TYR A 52 25.85 -12.94 3.74
CA TYR A 52 25.71 -11.63 3.11
C TYR A 52 24.37 -10.99 3.51
N SER A 53 24.41 -9.76 4.00
CA SER A 53 23.22 -9.10 4.61
C SER A 53 22.03 -8.87 3.68
N ARG A 54 22.21 -8.93 2.36
CA ARG A 54 21.09 -8.93 1.40
C ARG A 54 20.21 -10.16 1.56
N VAL A 55 20.79 -11.29 1.98
CA VAL A 55 20.11 -12.58 2.09
C VAL A 55 19.76 -12.92 3.52
N LEU A 56 20.75 -12.86 4.42
CA LEU A 56 20.60 -13.15 5.85
C LEU A 56 21.30 -12.08 6.67
N ASN A 57 20.55 -11.41 7.52
CA ASN A 57 21.08 -10.46 8.50
C ASN A 57 20.41 -10.72 9.85
N PRO A 58 21.17 -10.85 10.97
CA PRO A 58 20.61 -11.21 12.27
C PRO A 58 19.51 -10.27 12.77
N THR A 59 19.60 -8.96 12.48
CA THR A 59 18.57 -7.99 12.87
C THR A 59 17.27 -8.17 12.05
N VAL A 60 17.40 -8.48 10.75
CA VAL A 60 16.24 -8.77 9.88
C VAL A 60 15.59 -10.09 10.27
N MET A 61 16.42 -11.13 10.47
CA MET A 61 15.94 -12.45 10.93
C MET A 61 15.15 -12.34 12.24
N TYR A 62 15.57 -11.48 13.16
CA TYR A 62 14.86 -11.27 14.42
C TYR A 62 13.44 -10.69 14.21
N LEU A 63 13.26 -9.73 13.31
CA LEU A 63 11.93 -9.25 12.93
C LEU A 63 11.09 -10.38 12.31
N GLU A 64 11.68 -11.16 11.41
CA GLU A 64 11.02 -12.31 10.77
C GLU A 64 10.61 -13.36 11.80
N ASP A 65 11.48 -13.68 12.77
CA ASP A 65 11.21 -14.64 13.86
C ASP A 65 10.07 -14.15 14.77
N LYS A 66 10.01 -12.85 15.10
CA LYS A 66 8.89 -12.26 15.85
C LYS A 66 7.56 -12.47 15.11
N VAL A 67 7.52 -12.11 13.84
CA VAL A 67 6.31 -12.26 13.01
C VAL A 67 5.93 -13.75 12.87
N LYS A 68 6.90 -14.62 12.63
CA LYS A 68 6.72 -16.07 12.56
C LYS A 68 6.15 -16.64 13.85
N ALA A 69 6.67 -16.22 15.00
CA ALA A 69 6.17 -16.66 16.31
C ALA A 69 4.72 -16.20 16.56
N MET A 70 4.34 -15.02 16.05
CA MET A 70 3.00 -14.46 16.23
C MET A 70 1.98 -15.10 15.31
N THR A 71 2.32 -15.35 14.04
CA THR A 71 1.41 -15.85 13.01
C THR A 71 1.36 -17.38 12.89
N GLY A 72 2.41 -18.05 13.39
CA GLY A 72 2.56 -19.51 13.17
C GLY A 72 2.90 -19.86 11.71
N ALA A 73 3.47 -18.91 10.98
CA ALA A 73 3.90 -19.10 9.59
C ALA A 73 5.04 -20.13 9.49
N ALA A 74 5.14 -20.81 8.34
CA ALA A 74 6.28 -21.64 8.00
C ALA A 74 7.51 -20.80 7.69
N ASN A 75 7.33 -19.72 6.91
CA ASN A 75 8.36 -18.77 6.57
C ASN A 75 7.85 -17.33 6.68
N VAL A 76 8.76 -16.40 7.00
CA VAL A 76 8.53 -14.96 6.91
C VAL A 76 9.72 -14.35 6.20
N MET A 77 9.48 -13.40 5.32
CA MET A 77 10.52 -12.65 4.61
C MET A 77 10.25 -11.17 4.67
N ALA A 78 11.25 -10.41 5.14
CA ALA A 78 11.19 -8.97 5.23
C ALA A 78 11.86 -8.33 3.99
N LEU A 79 11.10 -7.48 3.31
CA LEU A 79 11.47 -6.86 2.04
C LEU A 79 11.44 -5.33 2.14
N SER A 80 11.99 -4.65 1.13
CA SER A 80 12.19 -3.20 1.12
C SER A 80 10.90 -2.37 1.05
N SER A 81 9.77 -2.95 0.64
CA SER A 81 8.48 -2.27 0.57
C SER A 81 7.32 -3.25 0.43
N GLY A 82 6.07 -2.80 0.67
CA GLY A 82 4.88 -3.59 0.38
C GLY A 82 4.78 -3.99 -1.09
N MET A 83 5.11 -3.09 -2.02
CA MET A 83 5.15 -3.44 -3.45
C MET A 83 6.23 -4.47 -3.78
N ALA A 84 7.36 -4.49 -3.07
CA ALA A 84 8.36 -5.54 -3.21
C ALA A 84 7.81 -6.90 -2.71
N ALA A 85 7.05 -6.91 -1.62
CA ALA A 85 6.37 -8.13 -1.15
C ALA A 85 5.37 -8.65 -2.18
N ILE A 86 4.51 -7.79 -2.72
CA ILE A 86 3.51 -8.16 -3.74
C ILE A 86 4.19 -8.63 -5.02
N SER A 87 5.10 -7.85 -5.60
CA SER A 87 5.73 -8.16 -6.89
C SER A 87 6.57 -9.44 -6.84
N ASN A 88 7.36 -9.64 -5.78
CA ASN A 88 8.14 -10.87 -5.64
C ASN A 88 7.26 -12.10 -5.41
N THR A 89 6.15 -11.97 -4.67
CA THR A 89 5.17 -13.06 -4.50
C THR A 89 4.56 -13.45 -5.84
N ILE A 90 4.09 -12.47 -6.62
CA ILE A 90 3.51 -12.70 -7.94
C ILE A 90 4.54 -13.34 -8.89
N LEU A 91 5.76 -12.79 -8.96
CA LEU A 91 6.82 -13.33 -9.81
C LEU A 91 7.23 -14.75 -9.43
N ALA A 92 7.22 -15.08 -8.12
CA ALA A 92 7.53 -16.44 -7.67
C ALA A 92 6.48 -17.47 -8.09
N LEU A 93 5.21 -17.09 -8.17
CA LEU A 93 4.09 -17.98 -8.49
C LEU A 93 3.76 -18.02 -9.98
N SER A 94 4.08 -16.96 -10.74
CA SER A 94 3.70 -16.82 -12.13
C SER A 94 4.79 -17.25 -13.10
N ALA A 95 4.40 -17.48 -14.35
CA ALA A 95 5.26 -17.69 -15.52
C ALA A 95 4.50 -17.24 -16.76
N ALA A 96 5.20 -17.07 -17.89
CA ALA A 96 4.56 -16.78 -19.17
C ALA A 96 3.50 -17.85 -19.51
N GLY A 97 2.32 -17.41 -19.94
CA GLY A 97 1.16 -18.25 -20.21
C GLY A 97 0.26 -18.54 -18.99
N LYS A 98 0.63 -18.06 -17.80
CA LYS A 98 -0.21 -18.13 -16.59
C LYS A 98 -1.12 -16.92 -16.48
N ASN A 99 -2.14 -17.04 -15.60
CA ASN A 99 -3.04 -15.94 -15.28
C ASN A 99 -3.22 -15.77 -13.76
N ILE A 100 -3.62 -14.56 -13.37
CA ILE A 100 -3.91 -14.17 -12.01
C ILE A 100 -5.36 -13.72 -11.94
N VAL A 101 -6.17 -14.36 -11.08
CA VAL A 101 -7.51 -13.91 -10.78
C VAL A 101 -7.43 -12.92 -9.60
N THR A 102 -8.08 -11.76 -9.75
CA THR A 102 -7.93 -10.69 -8.76
C THR A 102 -9.16 -9.78 -8.72
N SER A 103 -9.26 -8.93 -7.68
CA SER A 103 -10.30 -7.92 -7.59
C SER A 103 -10.11 -6.84 -8.66
N ARG A 104 -11.22 -6.28 -9.15
CA ARG A 104 -11.20 -4.99 -9.86
C ARG A 104 -11.01 -3.80 -8.90
N HIS A 105 -11.25 -4.00 -7.60
CA HIS A 105 -11.07 -3.03 -6.54
C HIS A 105 -9.79 -3.35 -5.76
N MET A 106 -8.75 -2.60 -6.02
CA MET A 106 -7.44 -2.73 -5.36
C MET A 106 -6.71 -1.39 -5.30
N PHE A 107 -5.70 -1.31 -4.48
CA PHE A 107 -4.74 -0.20 -4.49
C PHE A 107 -4.15 0.01 -5.89
N GLY A 108 -4.16 1.27 -6.38
CA GLY A 108 -3.82 1.60 -7.76
C GLY A 108 -2.51 1.00 -8.28
N ASN A 109 -1.44 1.00 -7.45
CA ASN A 109 -0.16 0.42 -7.88
C ASN A 109 -0.20 -1.11 -7.99
N THR A 110 -0.96 -1.79 -7.14
CA THR A 110 -1.15 -3.25 -7.22
C THR A 110 -1.94 -3.60 -8.47
N PHE A 111 -3.00 -2.83 -8.74
CA PHE A 111 -3.79 -2.99 -9.96
C PHE A 111 -2.92 -2.80 -11.22
N SER A 112 -2.19 -1.69 -11.33
CA SER A 112 -1.28 -1.43 -12.44
C SER A 112 -0.18 -2.49 -12.58
N LEU A 113 0.38 -2.99 -11.46
CA LEU A 113 1.34 -4.09 -11.51
C LEU A 113 0.74 -5.31 -12.21
N ILE A 114 -0.46 -5.74 -11.78
CA ILE A 114 -1.08 -6.97 -12.29
C ILE A 114 -1.62 -6.78 -13.71
N THR A 115 -2.24 -5.62 -14.03
CA THR A 115 -2.93 -5.40 -15.31
C THR A 115 -2.07 -4.80 -16.41
N GLU A 116 -0.97 -4.12 -16.08
CA GLU A 116 -0.12 -3.46 -17.07
C GLU A 116 1.30 -4.01 -17.09
N SER A 117 1.91 -4.26 -15.90
CA SER A 117 3.30 -4.70 -15.84
C SER A 117 3.44 -6.19 -16.10
N MET A 118 2.64 -7.04 -15.45
CA MET A 118 2.74 -8.51 -15.59
C MET A 118 2.39 -9.02 -16.99
N PRO A 119 1.46 -8.44 -17.77
CA PRO A 119 1.22 -8.82 -19.15
C PRO A 119 2.46 -8.71 -20.05
N ARG A 120 3.38 -7.78 -19.77
CA ARG A 120 4.66 -7.66 -20.51
C ARG A 120 5.58 -8.87 -20.31
N PHE A 121 5.35 -9.64 -19.26
CA PHE A 121 6.03 -10.91 -18.98
C PHE A 121 5.19 -12.14 -19.35
N GLY A 122 4.09 -11.93 -20.10
CA GLY A 122 3.21 -13.00 -20.58
C GLY A 122 2.26 -13.56 -19.52
N VAL A 123 2.00 -12.83 -18.45
CA VAL A 123 1.04 -13.20 -17.39
C VAL A 123 -0.26 -12.45 -17.60
N GLU A 124 -1.36 -13.17 -17.82
CA GLU A 124 -2.68 -12.58 -18.03
C GLU A 124 -3.30 -12.11 -16.69
N ALA A 125 -3.82 -10.89 -16.67
CA ALA A 125 -4.64 -10.41 -15.56
C ALA A 125 -6.12 -10.71 -15.79
N ARG A 126 -6.82 -11.23 -14.79
CA ARG A 126 -8.26 -11.52 -14.82
C ARG A 126 -8.99 -10.82 -13.66
N PRO A 127 -9.18 -9.49 -13.74
CA PRO A 127 -9.96 -8.77 -12.76
C PRO A 127 -11.43 -9.22 -12.80
N CYS A 128 -12.04 -9.38 -11.62
CA CYS A 128 -13.45 -9.73 -11.47
C CYS A 128 -14.01 -9.17 -10.16
N ASP A 129 -15.33 -9.35 -9.98
CA ASP A 129 -15.97 -9.09 -8.71
C ASP A 129 -15.74 -10.27 -7.76
N LEU A 130 -14.89 -10.10 -6.75
CA LEU A 130 -14.60 -11.14 -5.76
C LEU A 130 -15.77 -11.41 -4.78
N LEU A 131 -16.80 -10.54 -4.77
CA LEU A 131 -18.04 -10.79 -4.03
C LEU A 131 -18.97 -11.74 -4.78
N ASN A 132 -18.76 -11.92 -6.10
CA ASN A 132 -19.49 -12.84 -6.95
C ASN A 132 -18.68 -14.12 -7.18
N LEU A 133 -18.89 -15.14 -6.37
CA LEU A 133 -18.13 -16.40 -6.43
C LEU A 133 -18.28 -17.15 -7.76
N ASP A 134 -19.42 -17.01 -8.46
CA ASP A 134 -19.62 -17.61 -9.78
C ASP A 134 -18.77 -16.90 -10.84
N GLU A 135 -18.64 -15.58 -10.76
CA GLU A 135 -17.73 -14.83 -11.62
C GLU A 135 -16.28 -15.24 -11.37
N VAL A 136 -15.85 -15.36 -10.09
CA VAL A 136 -14.54 -15.86 -9.73
C VAL A 136 -14.28 -17.22 -10.38
N ARG A 137 -15.18 -18.19 -10.21
CA ARG A 137 -15.05 -19.52 -10.82
C ARG A 137 -14.94 -19.46 -12.35
N SER A 138 -15.68 -18.57 -13.00
CA SER A 138 -15.63 -18.38 -14.45
C SER A 138 -14.30 -17.87 -14.98
N LYS A 139 -13.48 -17.23 -14.11
CA LYS A 139 -12.15 -16.72 -14.42
C LYS A 139 -11.03 -17.71 -14.16
N MET A 140 -11.31 -18.80 -13.42
CA MET A 140 -10.33 -19.84 -13.07
C MET A 140 -10.17 -20.86 -14.19
N ASP A 141 -8.94 -21.27 -14.46
CA ASP A 141 -8.61 -22.38 -15.36
C ASP A 141 -7.30 -23.07 -14.98
N ALA A 142 -6.83 -24.04 -15.77
CA ALA A 142 -5.58 -24.78 -15.54
C ALA A 142 -4.31 -23.90 -15.60
N ASN A 143 -4.40 -22.70 -16.13
CA ASN A 143 -3.29 -21.75 -16.21
C ASN A 143 -3.33 -20.72 -15.07
N THR A 144 -4.36 -20.70 -14.24
CA THR A 144 -4.42 -19.83 -13.08
C THR A 144 -3.28 -20.19 -12.10
N CYS A 145 -2.54 -19.21 -11.62
CA CYS A 145 -1.43 -19.43 -10.70
C CYS A 145 -1.76 -18.96 -9.26
N CYS A 146 -2.71 -18.08 -9.09
CA CYS A 146 -3.19 -17.64 -7.78
C CYS A 146 -4.49 -16.84 -7.88
N ILE A 147 -5.17 -16.70 -6.73
CA ILE A 147 -6.13 -15.62 -6.49
C ILE A 147 -5.44 -14.59 -5.61
N PHE A 148 -5.46 -13.31 -6.00
CA PHE A 148 -4.89 -12.19 -5.23
C PHE A 148 -5.98 -11.19 -4.83
N LEU A 149 -5.98 -10.75 -3.57
CA LEU A 149 -6.94 -9.76 -3.06
C LEU A 149 -6.37 -8.87 -1.94
N GLU A 150 -7.05 -7.75 -1.67
CA GLU A 150 -6.95 -6.99 -0.44
C GLU A 150 -8.10 -7.41 0.49
N ILE A 151 -7.83 -7.63 1.77
CA ILE A 151 -8.85 -8.09 2.73
C ILE A 151 -9.93 -7.05 3.01
N ILE A 152 -9.59 -5.77 2.91
CA ILE A 152 -10.49 -4.64 2.82
C ILE A 152 -9.94 -3.74 1.72
N THR A 153 -10.73 -3.49 0.68
CA THR A 153 -10.28 -2.73 -0.49
C THR A 153 -10.07 -1.26 -0.17
N ASN A 154 -9.10 -0.65 -0.83
CA ASN A 154 -8.76 0.76 -0.67
C ASN A 154 -8.92 1.50 -2.02
N PRO A 155 -9.86 2.47 -2.17
CA PRO A 155 -10.65 3.11 -1.11
C PRO A 155 -12.09 2.60 -0.93
N GLN A 156 -12.53 1.58 -1.66
CA GLN A 156 -13.96 1.17 -1.75
C GLN A 156 -14.49 0.57 -0.44
N MET A 157 -13.62 0.07 0.44
CA MET A 157 -13.97 -0.52 1.73
C MET A 157 -14.80 -1.82 1.63
N GLU A 158 -14.66 -2.57 0.54
CA GLU A 158 -15.30 -3.88 0.37
C GLU A 158 -14.54 -4.97 1.13
N VAL A 159 -15.27 -5.96 1.61
CA VAL A 159 -14.71 -7.12 2.33
C VAL A 159 -15.13 -8.40 1.62
N ALA A 160 -14.16 -9.15 1.10
CA ALA A 160 -14.40 -10.43 0.48
C ALA A 160 -14.47 -11.58 1.51
N ASP A 161 -15.21 -12.65 1.19
CA ASP A 161 -15.23 -13.87 1.97
C ASP A 161 -13.96 -14.70 1.70
N LEU A 162 -13.00 -14.61 2.63
CA LEU A 162 -11.72 -15.31 2.50
C LEU A 162 -11.87 -16.83 2.48
N LYS A 163 -12.78 -17.39 3.28
CA LYS A 163 -13.01 -18.83 3.32
C LYS A 163 -13.60 -19.36 2.02
N ALA A 164 -14.57 -18.64 1.47
CA ALA A 164 -15.19 -19.00 0.20
C ALA A 164 -14.18 -18.89 -0.96
N LEU A 165 -13.38 -17.83 -1.00
CA LEU A 165 -12.33 -17.65 -2.02
C LEU A 165 -11.20 -18.67 -1.88
N SER A 166 -10.80 -18.99 -0.64
CA SER A 166 -9.82 -20.04 -0.37
C SER A 166 -10.30 -21.40 -0.88
N ALA A 167 -11.57 -21.74 -0.62
CA ALA A 167 -12.15 -22.99 -1.11
C ALA A 167 -12.09 -23.08 -2.64
N ILE A 168 -12.36 -21.99 -3.36
CA ILE A 168 -12.23 -21.93 -4.82
C ILE A 168 -10.76 -22.06 -5.25
N ALA A 169 -9.85 -21.31 -4.64
CA ALA A 169 -8.43 -21.40 -4.96
C ALA A 169 -7.90 -22.83 -4.83
N HIS A 170 -8.21 -23.48 -3.71
CA HIS A 170 -7.76 -24.85 -3.40
C HIS A 170 -8.44 -25.90 -4.29
N GLU A 171 -9.67 -25.68 -4.75
CA GLU A 171 -10.33 -26.55 -5.75
C GLU A 171 -9.52 -26.61 -7.05
N TYR A 172 -8.89 -25.49 -7.45
CA TYR A 172 -8.01 -25.41 -8.62
C TYR A 172 -6.54 -25.71 -8.32
N GLY A 173 -6.19 -26.01 -7.05
CA GLY A 173 -4.83 -26.33 -6.63
C GLY A 173 -3.88 -25.11 -6.64
N VAL A 174 -4.42 -23.90 -6.46
CA VAL A 174 -3.65 -22.65 -6.45
C VAL A 174 -3.77 -21.93 -5.10
N PRO A 175 -2.76 -21.13 -4.69
CA PRO A 175 -2.81 -20.39 -3.44
C PRO A 175 -3.76 -19.19 -3.49
N LEU A 176 -4.38 -18.90 -2.32
CA LEU A 176 -5.01 -17.61 -2.04
C LEU A 176 -3.97 -16.68 -1.41
N ILE A 177 -3.74 -15.53 -2.04
CA ILE A 177 -2.84 -14.48 -1.56
C ILE A 177 -3.67 -13.31 -1.07
N ALA A 178 -3.47 -12.90 0.17
CA ALA A 178 -4.17 -11.76 0.75
C ALA A 178 -3.20 -10.64 1.15
N ASP A 179 -3.47 -9.42 0.69
CA ASP A 179 -2.87 -8.22 1.27
C ASP A 179 -3.64 -7.86 2.55
N THR A 180 -2.99 -8.06 3.69
CA THR A 180 -3.57 -7.87 5.02
C THR A 180 -3.14 -6.55 5.66
N THR A 181 -2.64 -5.61 4.88
CA THR A 181 -2.12 -4.33 5.36
C THR A 181 -3.11 -3.53 6.20
N VAL A 182 -4.42 -3.61 5.90
CA VAL A 182 -5.47 -2.80 6.56
C VAL A 182 -5.79 -3.29 7.97
N ILE A 183 -5.70 -4.59 8.21
CA ILE A 183 -5.86 -5.17 9.55
C ILE A 183 -4.60 -5.96 9.89
N PRO A 184 -3.89 -5.61 10.97
CA PRO A 184 -2.66 -6.29 11.32
C PRO A 184 -2.87 -7.78 11.60
N PHE A 185 -1.92 -8.61 11.19
CA PHE A 185 -1.87 -10.05 11.46
C PHE A 185 -1.90 -10.42 12.96
N THR A 186 -1.79 -9.44 13.85
CA THR A 186 -1.93 -9.62 15.31
C THR A 186 -3.39 -9.71 15.75
N GLN A 187 -4.33 -9.26 14.93
CA GLN A 187 -5.76 -9.14 15.28
C GLN A 187 -6.59 -10.33 14.84
N PHE A 188 -6.17 -11.03 13.81
CA PHE A 188 -6.87 -12.21 13.27
C PHE A 188 -5.88 -13.25 12.75
N SER A 189 -6.35 -14.44 12.41
CA SER A 189 -5.54 -15.51 11.81
C SER A 189 -5.94 -15.70 10.35
N ALA A 190 -5.16 -15.17 9.43
CA ALA A 190 -5.39 -15.35 7.99
C ALA A 190 -5.31 -16.84 7.60
N LYS A 191 -4.41 -17.59 8.24
CA LYS A 191 -4.29 -19.06 8.09
C LYS A 191 -5.61 -19.78 8.38
N ASP A 192 -6.32 -19.41 9.45
CA ASP A 192 -7.57 -20.05 9.84
C ASP A 192 -8.74 -19.69 8.89
N LEU A 193 -8.55 -18.65 8.08
CA LEU A 193 -9.45 -18.25 7.00
C LEU A 193 -9.05 -18.85 5.64
N GLY A 194 -8.00 -19.68 5.61
CA GLY A 194 -7.55 -20.42 4.43
C GLY A 194 -6.60 -19.62 3.50
N VAL A 195 -6.06 -18.50 3.96
CA VAL A 195 -5.03 -17.75 3.23
C VAL A 195 -3.72 -18.54 3.26
N ASP A 196 -3.10 -18.71 2.10
CA ASP A 196 -1.84 -19.43 1.95
C ASP A 196 -0.63 -18.53 2.13
N ILE A 197 -0.75 -17.30 1.65
CA ILE A 197 0.31 -16.29 1.69
C ILE A 197 -0.31 -14.93 2.04
N GLU A 198 0.20 -14.30 3.10
CA GLU A 198 -0.08 -12.89 3.35
C GLU A 198 1.02 -12.01 2.78
N VAL A 199 0.65 -10.89 2.20
CA VAL A 199 1.55 -9.77 1.90
C VAL A 199 1.15 -8.57 2.73
N VAL A 200 2.13 -7.89 3.32
CA VAL A 200 1.89 -6.77 4.24
C VAL A 200 2.79 -5.60 3.87
N SER A 201 2.22 -4.43 3.69
CA SER A 201 3.01 -3.20 3.70
C SER A 201 3.38 -2.84 5.14
N SER A 202 4.53 -3.31 5.61
CA SER A 202 5.01 -3.01 6.96
C SER A 202 5.40 -1.53 7.16
N THR A 203 5.38 -0.75 6.09
CA THR A 203 5.39 0.73 6.11
C THR A 203 4.28 1.32 6.98
N LYS A 204 3.15 0.62 7.11
CA LYS A 204 1.92 1.10 7.75
C LYS A 204 1.99 0.93 9.26
N TYR A 205 1.14 0.12 9.85
CA TYR A 205 1.11 -0.08 11.30
C TYR A 205 2.45 -0.48 11.93
N LEU A 206 3.25 -1.34 11.24
CA LEU A 206 4.49 -1.86 11.82
C LEU A 206 5.57 -0.79 11.97
N SER A 207 5.61 0.20 11.08
CA SER A 207 6.66 1.24 11.14
C SER A 207 6.60 2.12 12.39
N GLY A 208 5.52 2.03 13.18
CA GLY A 208 5.39 2.76 14.43
C GLY A 208 5.05 4.24 14.29
N GLY A 209 4.69 4.71 13.09
CA GLY A 209 4.30 6.10 12.83
C GLY A 209 4.92 6.66 11.55
N ALA A 210 4.88 5.89 10.46
CA ALA A 210 5.38 6.28 9.13
C ALA A 210 6.88 6.61 9.10
N THR A 211 7.67 5.87 9.85
CA THR A 211 9.12 6.15 10.02
C THR A 211 9.98 5.42 9.00
N THR A 212 9.50 4.31 8.43
CA THR A 212 10.26 3.44 7.51
C THR A 212 9.38 2.86 6.42
N LEU A 213 9.97 2.55 5.28
CA LEU A 213 9.35 1.70 4.25
C LEU A 213 9.71 0.25 4.50
N GLY A 214 8.77 -0.67 4.24
CA GLY A 214 9.02 -2.10 4.33
C GLY A 214 7.84 -2.92 3.85
N GLY A 215 8.10 -4.21 3.62
CA GLY A 215 7.08 -5.21 3.29
C GLY A 215 7.40 -6.53 3.96
N LEU A 216 6.38 -7.33 4.22
CA LEU A 216 6.52 -8.68 4.71
C LEU A 216 5.77 -9.64 3.79
N ILE A 217 6.33 -10.83 3.61
CA ILE A 217 5.64 -12.01 3.09
C ILE A 217 5.56 -13.01 4.23
N ILE A 218 4.35 -13.45 4.54
CA ILE A 218 4.05 -14.44 5.57
C ILE A 218 3.53 -15.68 4.84
N ASP A 219 4.36 -16.71 4.75
CA ASP A 219 4.07 -17.95 4.05
C ASP A 219 3.68 -19.04 5.05
N TYR A 220 2.48 -19.57 4.90
CA TYR A 220 1.97 -20.64 5.79
C TYR A 220 2.44 -22.04 5.39
N GLY A 221 3.21 -22.17 4.29
CA GLY A 221 3.79 -23.43 3.84
C GLY A 221 2.83 -24.35 3.10
N THR A 222 1.66 -23.85 2.70
CA THR A 222 0.63 -24.57 1.94
C THR A 222 0.87 -24.48 0.42
N ALA A 223 1.54 -23.42 -0.05
CA ALA A 223 1.98 -23.28 -1.44
C ALA A 223 3.31 -24.03 -1.64
N GLU A 224 3.28 -25.18 -2.34
CA GLU A 224 4.46 -26.04 -2.51
C GLU A 224 5.65 -25.31 -3.13
N GLY A 225 6.81 -25.43 -2.49
CA GLY A 225 8.07 -24.84 -2.96
C GLY A 225 8.17 -23.31 -2.88
N PHE A 226 7.09 -22.61 -2.52
CA PHE A 226 7.06 -21.15 -2.53
C PHE A 226 8.14 -20.52 -1.63
N GLY A 227 8.23 -20.93 -0.36
CA GLY A 227 9.21 -20.39 0.58
C GLY A 227 10.66 -20.60 0.12
N HIS A 228 10.96 -21.75 -0.49
CA HIS A 228 12.27 -22.02 -1.08
C HIS A 228 12.57 -21.09 -2.25
N LYS A 229 11.62 -20.93 -3.18
CA LYS A 229 11.76 -20.09 -4.36
C LYS A 229 11.92 -18.60 -3.97
N MET A 230 11.14 -18.14 -3.01
CA MET A 230 11.26 -16.78 -2.50
C MET A 230 12.65 -16.49 -1.95
N LYS A 231 13.18 -17.39 -1.11
CA LYS A 231 14.48 -17.20 -0.47
C LYS A 231 15.63 -17.35 -1.47
N ASN A 232 15.64 -18.42 -2.26
CA ASN A 232 16.80 -18.81 -3.06
C ASN A 232 16.80 -18.23 -4.48
N GLU A 233 15.68 -17.68 -4.96
CA GLU A 233 15.61 -17.06 -6.28
C GLU A 233 15.25 -15.57 -6.16
N MET A 234 14.11 -15.24 -5.55
CA MET A 234 13.60 -13.86 -5.56
C MET A 234 14.53 -12.93 -4.77
N LEU A 235 14.85 -13.26 -3.52
CA LEU A 235 15.70 -12.41 -2.71
C LEU A 235 17.14 -12.34 -3.25
N PHE A 236 17.68 -13.47 -3.68
CA PHE A 236 19.03 -13.54 -4.25
C PHE A 236 19.14 -12.74 -5.56
N ASN A 237 18.19 -12.88 -6.49
CA ASN A 237 18.30 -12.36 -7.83
C ASN A 237 17.74 -10.95 -7.99
N PHE A 238 16.63 -10.63 -7.33
CA PHE A 238 15.98 -9.31 -7.40
C PHE A 238 16.41 -8.35 -6.31
N GLY A 239 16.95 -8.87 -5.18
CA GLY A 239 17.62 -8.06 -4.18
C GLY A 239 16.74 -7.08 -3.41
N ALA A 240 15.44 -7.32 -3.31
CA ALA A 240 14.48 -6.45 -2.62
C ALA A 240 14.52 -6.61 -1.08
N TYR A 241 15.69 -6.67 -0.50
CA TYR A 241 15.92 -6.93 0.92
C TYR A 241 15.53 -5.73 1.81
N MET A 242 15.18 -6.01 3.07
CA MET A 242 15.03 -5.00 4.10
C MET A 242 16.39 -4.69 4.75
N THR A 243 16.68 -3.42 4.99
CA THR A 243 17.94 -3.05 5.68
C THR A 243 17.83 -3.32 7.19
N PRO A 244 18.95 -3.62 7.88
CA PRO A 244 18.96 -3.90 9.32
C PRO A 244 18.38 -2.75 10.16
N HIS A 245 18.66 -1.51 9.78
CA HIS A 245 18.12 -0.34 10.49
C HIS A 245 16.58 -0.28 10.39
N VAL A 246 16.03 -0.53 9.21
CA VAL A 246 14.57 -0.59 9.00
C VAL A 246 13.97 -1.73 9.81
N ALA A 247 14.58 -2.92 9.80
CA ALA A 247 14.10 -4.08 10.57
C ALA A 247 14.08 -3.79 12.08
N TYR A 248 15.12 -3.11 12.59
CA TYR A 248 15.15 -2.67 13.98
C TYR A 248 14.01 -1.71 14.32
N MET A 249 13.81 -0.67 13.51
CA MET A 249 12.73 0.30 13.72
C MET A 249 11.35 -0.37 13.65
N GLN A 250 11.15 -1.31 12.74
CA GLN A 250 9.88 -2.05 12.63
C GLN A 250 9.69 -3.05 13.77
N SER A 251 10.75 -3.64 14.30
CA SER A 251 10.66 -4.46 15.52
C SER A 251 10.18 -3.65 16.73
N LEU A 252 10.66 -2.41 16.89
CA LEU A 252 10.15 -1.50 17.92
C LEU A 252 8.69 -1.10 17.68
N GLY A 253 8.33 -0.80 16.42
CA GLY A 253 6.95 -0.51 16.04
C GLY A 253 5.99 -1.66 16.31
N LEU A 254 6.46 -2.91 16.10
CA LEU A 254 5.68 -4.11 16.37
C LEU A 254 5.34 -4.26 17.85
N GLU A 255 6.23 -3.88 18.76
CA GLU A 255 6.02 -3.98 20.22
C GLU A 255 4.84 -3.13 20.72
N THR A 256 4.50 -2.06 20.03
CA THR A 256 3.38 -1.16 20.36
C THR A 256 2.21 -1.25 19.39
N LEU A 257 2.26 -2.18 18.44
CA LEU A 257 1.27 -2.28 17.35
C LEU A 257 -0.16 -2.43 17.87
N ASP A 258 -0.41 -3.40 18.75
CA ASP A 258 -1.76 -3.67 19.25
C ASP A 258 -2.34 -2.51 20.06
N ALA A 259 -1.49 -1.81 20.83
CA ALA A 259 -1.92 -0.64 21.60
C ALA A 259 -2.34 0.52 20.66
N ARG A 260 -1.55 0.79 19.63
CA ARG A 260 -1.85 1.83 18.63
C ARG A 260 -3.06 1.47 17.79
N TYR A 261 -3.11 0.24 17.27
CA TYR A 261 -4.23 -0.23 16.46
C TYR A 261 -5.57 -0.12 17.19
N ARG A 262 -5.62 -0.57 18.46
CA ARG A 262 -6.84 -0.46 19.27
C ARG A 262 -7.32 0.98 19.40
N VAL A 263 -6.42 1.92 19.71
CA VAL A 263 -6.77 3.35 19.82
C VAL A 263 -7.23 3.90 18.49
N GLN A 264 -6.48 3.63 17.40
CA GLN A 264 -6.85 4.09 16.06
C GLN A 264 -8.20 3.56 15.60
N SER A 265 -8.51 2.29 15.88
CA SER A 265 -9.81 1.69 15.52
C SER A 265 -10.96 2.31 16.34
N GLN A 266 -10.76 2.53 17.64
CA GLN A 266 -11.73 3.23 18.48
C GLN A 266 -11.95 4.69 18.04
N ASN A 267 -10.89 5.37 17.70
CA ASN A 267 -10.93 6.71 17.14
C ASN A 267 -11.72 6.76 15.82
N THR A 268 -11.54 5.75 14.98
CA THR A 268 -12.18 5.69 13.66
C THR A 268 -13.68 5.53 13.79
N ILE A 269 -14.17 4.61 14.64
CA ILE A 269 -15.62 4.44 14.84
C ILE A 269 -16.25 5.67 15.48
N TYR A 270 -15.55 6.31 16.43
CA TYR A 270 -16.01 7.55 17.04
C TYR A 270 -16.15 8.66 16.00
N LEU A 271 -15.09 8.91 15.22
CA LEU A 271 -15.07 9.95 14.20
C LEU A 271 -16.10 9.68 13.08
N ALA A 272 -16.23 8.43 12.64
CA ALA A 272 -17.19 8.03 11.62
C ALA A 272 -18.64 8.37 12.04
N ASN A 273 -19.02 8.05 13.29
CA ASN A 273 -20.35 8.38 13.81
C ASN A 273 -20.60 9.89 13.88
N ARG A 274 -19.60 10.67 14.32
CA ARG A 274 -19.72 12.13 14.41
C ARG A 274 -19.81 12.81 13.04
N LEU A 275 -19.04 12.31 12.06
CA LEU A 275 -19.04 12.87 10.70
C LEU A 275 -20.37 12.66 9.97
N ARG A 276 -21.13 11.61 10.28
CA ARG A 276 -22.49 11.37 9.72
C ARG A 276 -23.51 12.42 10.14
N GLU A 277 -23.25 13.18 11.21
CA GLU A 277 -24.12 14.23 11.70
C GLU A 277 -23.97 15.54 10.88
N LEU A 278 -22.91 15.67 10.10
CA LEU A 278 -22.62 16.88 9.32
C LEU A 278 -23.39 16.88 8.00
N PRO A 279 -24.25 17.88 7.72
CA PRO A 279 -25.08 17.91 6.54
C PRO A 279 -24.29 18.06 5.20
N GLN A 280 -23.03 18.50 5.28
CA GLN A 280 -22.15 18.61 4.12
C GLN A 280 -21.55 17.27 3.70
N ILE A 281 -21.58 16.26 4.57
CA ILE A 281 -21.08 14.91 4.31
C ILE A 281 -22.26 14.05 3.85
N LYS A 282 -22.20 13.57 2.62
CA LYS A 282 -23.30 12.79 1.99
C LYS A 282 -23.33 11.34 2.47
N SER A 283 -22.14 10.76 2.67
CA SER A 283 -21.98 9.41 3.16
C SER A 283 -20.69 9.27 3.94
N VAL A 284 -20.67 8.31 4.86
CA VAL A 284 -19.46 7.84 5.56
C VAL A 284 -19.40 6.33 5.37
N ASN A 285 -18.35 5.85 4.72
CA ASN A 285 -18.13 4.43 4.49
C ASN A 285 -16.99 3.94 5.39
N TYR A 286 -17.34 3.19 6.41
CA TYR A 286 -16.43 2.53 7.34
C TYR A 286 -16.99 1.17 7.73
N VAL A 287 -16.22 0.11 7.52
CA VAL A 287 -16.65 -1.28 7.75
C VAL A 287 -17.01 -1.56 9.22
N GLY A 288 -16.48 -0.76 10.16
CA GLY A 288 -16.82 -0.84 11.58
C GLY A 288 -18.19 -0.30 11.95
N LEU A 289 -18.93 0.38 11.05
CA LEU A 289 -20.30 0.85 11.30
C LEU A 289 -21.27 -0.32 11.18
N ALA A 290 -22.16 -0.49 12.15
CA ALA A 290 -23.11 -1.61 12.20
C ALA A 290 -24.10 -1.68 11.01
N ASP A 291 -24.32 -0.57 10.33
CA ASP A 291 -25.17 -0.46 9.14
C ASP A 291 -24.35 -0.55 7.81
N ASN A 292 -23.04 -0.77 7.89
CA ASN A 292 -22.23 -1.00 6.70
C ASN A 292 -22.52 -2.41 6.13
N PRO A 293 -22.72 -2.56 4.80
CA PRO A 293 -23.06 -3.85 4.19
C PRO A 293 -22.03 -4.95 4.43
N PHE A 294 -20.78 -4.59 4.72
CA PHE A 294 -19.69 -5.54 4.98
C PHE A 294 -19.39 -5.73 6.48
N HIS A 295 -20.15 -5.10 7.38
CA HIS A 295 -19.89 -5.15 8.81
C HIS A 295 -19.86 -6.57 9.35
N ASP A 296 -20.91 -7.36 9.08
CA ASP A 296 -21.05 -8.69 9.64
C ASP A 296 -19.95 -9.65 9.20
N ILE A 297 -19.58 -9.60 7.91
CA ILE A 297 -18.47 -10.43 7.40
C ILE A 297 -17.13 -9.98 7.95
N ALA A 298 -16.92 -8.67 8.11
CA ALA A 298 -15.69 -8.14 8.71
C ALA A 298 -15.56 -8.56 10.18
N VAL A 299 -16.63 -8.48 10.97
CA VAL A 299 -16.65 -8.93 12.35
C VAL A 299 -16.40 -10.44 12.44
N ALA A 300 -17.02 -11.23 11.57
CA ALA A 300 -16.82 -12.68 11.53
C ALA A 300 -15.37 -13.09 11.20
N GLN A 301 -14.68 -12.32 10.35
CA GLN A 301 -13.32 -12.64 9.91
C GLN A 301 -12.24 -11.99 10.78
N TYR A 302 -12.45 -10.74 11.22
CA TYR A 302 -11.40 -9.91 11.83
C TYR A 302 -11.70 -9.48 13.27
N GLY A 303 -12.87 -9.83 13.81
CA GLY A 303 -13.32 -9.38 15.14
C GLY A 303 -13.95 -7.97 15.10
N GLU A 304 -14.12 -7.39 16.28
CA GLU A 304 -14.89 -6.14 16.46
C GLU A 304 -14.18 -4.87 15.90
N THR A 305 -12.93 -4.99 15.45
CA THR A 305 -12.15 -3.86 14.96
C THR A 305 -11.97 -3.95 13.44
N ALA A 306 -12.23 -2.88 12.72
CA ALA A 306 -12.25 -2.82 11.26
C ALA A 306 -11.17 -1.88 10.68
N GLY A 307 -10.04 -1.76 11.37
CA GLY A 307 -8.93 -0.90 10.94
C GLY A 307 -9.17 0.58 11.24
N ALA A 308 -8.35 1.43 10.64
CA ALA A 308 -8.37 2.87 10.87
C ALA A 308 -8.42 3.68 9.56
N MET A 309 -9.15 3.16 8.58
CA MET A 309 -9.40 3.83 7.30
C MET A 309 -10.90 3.93 7.07
N MET A 310 -11.36 5.11 6.64
CA MET A 310 -12.71 5.34 6.18
C MET A 310 -12.71 6.25 4.95
N THR A 311 -13.80 6.27 4.23
CA THR A 311 -14.07 7.27 3.21
C THR A 311 -15.32 8.06 3.51
N ILE A 312 -15.35 9.30 3.06
CA ILE A 312 -16.52 10.17 3.10
C ILE A 312 -16.76 10.72 1.70
N ASP A 313 -18.01 10.91 1.35
CA ASP A 313 -18.39 11.57 0.10
C ASP A 313 -18.98 12.95 0.40
N LEU A 314 -18.55 13.91 -0.43
CA LEU A 314 -19.07 15.26 -0.42
C LEU A 314 -19.97 15.49 -1.66
N GLU A 315 -20.44 16.71 -1.85
CA GLU A 315 -21.36 17.04 -2.94
C GLU A 315 -20.68 17.02 -4.32
N SER A 316 -19.38 17.40 -4.37
CA SER A 316 -18.60 17.48 -5.61
C SER A 316 -17.09 17.38 -5.33
N LYS A 317 -16.30 17.27 -6.40
CA LYS A 317 -14.83 17.34 -6.36
C LYS A 317 -14.34 18.65 -5.75
N GLU A 318 -14.97 19.77 -6.10
CA GLU A 318 -14.64 21.10 -5.59
C GLU A 318 -14.87 21.16 -4.07
N ALA A 319 -15.95 20.54 -3.59
CA ALA A 319 -16.24 20.44 -2.16
C ALA A 319 -15.18 19.59 -1.43
N ALA A 320 -14.79 18.45 -2.03
CA ALA A 320 -13.73 17.60 -1.51
C ALA A 320 -12.37 18.35 -1.43
N PHE A 321 -12.01 19.05 -2.48
CA PHE A 321 -10.79 19.86 -2.52
C PHE A 321 -10.85 21.04 -1.54
N SER A 322 -11.99 21.72 -1.45
CA SER A 322 -12.21 22.81 -0.49
C SER A 322 -12.03 22.31 0.94
N MET A 323 -12.67 21.18 1.30
CA MET A 323 -12.49 20.56 2.61
C MET A 323 -11.00 20.29 2.88
N ILE A 324 -10.33 19.51 2.01
CA ILE A 324 -8.94 19.14 2.20
C ILE A 324 -8.03 20.37 2.33
N ASN A 325 -8.29 21.43 1.55
CA ASN A 325 -7.51 22.65 1.58
C ASN A 325 -7.70 23.47 2.87
N ASN A 326 -8.86 23.34 3.52
CA ASN A 326 -9.18 24.06 4.75
C ASN A 326 -8.74 23.32 6.02
N LEU A 327 -8.34 22.05 5.95
CA LEU A 327 -7.81 21.28 7.08
C LEU A 327 -6.56 21.93 7.64
N LYS A 328 -6.46 21.99 8.97
CA LYS A 328 -5.33 22.57 9.73
C LYS A 328 -4.59 21.52 10.54
N LEU A 329 -5.32 20.64 11.22
CA LEU A 329 -4.78 19.55 12.04
C LEU A 329 -4.57 18.30 11.20
N VAL A 330 -5.60 17.83 10.51
CA VAL A 330 -5.54 16.68 9.61
C VAL A 330 -4.58 16.97 8.46
N ARG A 331 -3.65 16.05 8.19
CA ARG A 331 -2.57 16.26 7.24
C ARG A 331 -2.93 15.81 5.83
N ARG A 332 -2.57 16.63 4.84
CA ARG A 332 -2.66 16.29 3.41
C ARG A 332 -1.44 15.45 3.02
N ALA A 333 -1.52 14.14 3.21
CA ALA A 333 -0.41 13.24 2.93
C ALA A 333 -0.91 11.84 2.53
N THR A 334 -0.19 11.21 1.59
CA THR A 334 -0.49 9.85 1.13
C THR A 334 0.19 8.83 2.03
N ASN A 335 -0.47 8.41 3.07
CA ASN A 335 -0.10 7.22 3.84
C ASN A 335 -1.38 6.63 4.44
N LEU A 336 -1.23 5.53 5.15
CA LEU A 336 -2.29 4.89 5.94
C LEU A 336 -1.73 4.51 7.29
N PHE A 337 -2.59 4.58 8.31
CA PHE A 337 -2.29 4.06 9.65
C PHE A 337 -1.04 4.69 10.29
N ASP A 338 -0.79 5.94 9.92
CA ASP A 338 0.15 6.83 10.60
C ASP A 338 -0.37 7.15 12.01
N ASN A 339 0.50 7.60 12.90
CA ASN A 339 0.07 8.16 14.19
C ASN A 339 -0.71 9.47 14.03
N ARG A 340 -0.63 10.09 12.86
CA ARG A 340 -1.36 11.33 12.48
C ARG A 340 -2.55 10.99 11.61
N THR A 341 -3.63 11.72 11.79
CA THR A 341 -4.79 11.66 10.89
C THR A 341 -4.45 12.30 9.54
N LEU A 342 -4.69 11.55 8.46
CA LEU A 342 -4.36 11.93 7.09
C LEU A 342 -5.59 11.94 6.21
N ALA A 343 -5.66 12.89 5.27
CA ALA A 343 -6.73 12.96 4.27
C ALA A 343 -6.15 13.12 2.86
N ILE A 344 -6.72 12.39 1.91
CA ILE A 344 -6.43 12.53 0.47
C ILE A 344 -7.72 12.44 -0.35
N HIS A 345 -7.67 12.94 -1.57
CA HIS A 345 -8.67 12.70 -2.61
C HIS A 345 -8.17 11.56 -3.52
N PRO A 346 -8.68 10.33 -3.41
CA PRO A 346 -8.14 9.16 -4.10
C PRO A 346 -8.08 9.33 -5.61
N ALA A 347 -9.14 9.84 -6.23
CA ALA A 347 -9.27 9.99 -7.68
C ALA A 347 -8.17 10.87 -8.30
N SER A 348 -7.69 11.90 -7.58
CA SER A 348 -6.63 12.78 -8.09
C SER A 348 -5.24 12.49 -7.54
N THR A 349 -5.09 11.43 -6.72
CA THR A 349 -3.80 11.06 -6.10
C THR A 349 -3.41 9.63 -6.45
N ILE A 350 -3.83 8.64 -5.64
CA ILE A 350 -3.45 7.24 -5.83
C ILE A 350 -4.06 6.59 -7.07
N PHE A 351 -5.08 7.21 -7.68
CA PHE A 351 -5.69 6.82 -8.94
C PHE A 351 -5.56 7.92 -10.03
N GLY A 352 -4.74 8.94 -9.80
CA GLY A 352 -4.61 10.09 -10.71
C GLY A 352 -4.03 9.77 -12.09
N ASN A 353 -3.40 8.62 -12.27
CA ASN A 353 -2.87 8.16 -13.56
C ASN A 353 -3.88 7.34 -14.38
N PHE A 354 -5.03 6.98 -13.79
CA PHE A 354 -6.11 6.28 -14.49
C PHE A 354 -7.05 7.29 -15.14
N SER A 355 -7.59 6.94 -16.30
CA SER A 355 -8.63 7.72 -16.97
C SER A 355 -9.92 7.78 -16.14
N ASP A 356 -10.78 8.74 -16.43
CA ASP A 356 -12.09 8.86 -15.76
C ASP A 356 -12.94 7.59 -15.93
N GLU A 357 -12.90 6.97 -17.12
CA GLU A 357 -13.62 5.73 -17.41
C GLU A 357 -13.09 4.55 -16.57
N GLU A 358 -11.78 4.45 -16.39
CA GLU A 358 -11.18 3.41 -15.55
C GLU A 358 -11.50 3.63 -14.07
N ARG A 359 -11.45 4.87 -13.59
CA ARG A 359 -11.83 5.20 -12.21
C ARG A 359 -13.29 4.87 -11.92
N ILE A 360 -14.20 5.16 -12.87
CA ILE A 360 -15.63 4.81 -12.74
C ILE A 360 -15.80 3.30 -12.65
N LYS A 361 -15.09 2.50 -13.46
CA LYS A 361 -15.15 1.04 -13.42
C LYS A 361 -14.59 0.45 -12.11
N MET A 362 -13.72 1.20 -11.43
CA MET A 362 -13.15 0.84 -10.13
C MET A 362 -13.89 1.48 -8.95
N ASP A 363 -15.04 2.11 -9.18
CA ASP A 363 -15.84 2.81 -8.17
C ASP A 363 -15.02 3.85 -7.36
N VAL A 364 -14.12 4.55 -8.05
CA VAL A 364 -13.32 5.65 -7.47
C VAL A 364 -13.94 6.98 -7.87
N LEU A 365 -14.72 7.55 -6.97
CA LEU A 365 -15.52 8.73 -7.23
C LEU A 365 -14.71 10.02 -7.00
N ASP A 366 -15.03 11.06 -7.79
CA ASP A 366 -14.48 12.41 -7.63
C ASP A 366 -15.01 13.14 -6.38
N THR A 367 -16.04 12.60 -5.72
CA THR A 367 -16.62 13.16 -4.49
C THR A 367 -15.94 12.63 -3.22
N THR A 368 -15.13 11.56 -3.35
CA THR A 368 -14.63 10.80 -2.23
C THR A 368 -13.36 11.41 -1.62
N VAL A 369 -13.35 11.54 -0.31
CA VAL A 369 -12.15 11.82 0.51
C VAL A 369 -11.87 10.60 1.38
N ARG A 370 -10.66 10.05 1.31
CA ARG A 370 -10.20 8.99 2.19
C ARG A 370 -9.50 9.58 3.41
N ILE A 371 -9.90 9.13 4.59
CA ILE A 371 -9.34 9.53 5.88
C ILE A 371 -8.69 8.30 6.51
N SER A 372 -7.42 8.42 6.88
CA SER A 372 -6.71 7.46 7.73
C SER A 372 -6.55 8.08 9.11
N VAL A 373 -7.17 7.46 10.11
CA VAL A 373 -7.31 8.03 11.46
C VAL A 373 -6.08 7.70 12.31
N GLY A 374 -5.58 8.71 13.00
CA GLY A 374 -4.40 8.64 13.86
C GLY A 374 -4.72 8.46 15.34
N LEU A 375 -3.82 8.96 16.17
CA LEU A 375 -3.84 8.83 17.63
C LEU A 375 -4.19 10.13 18.34
N GLU A 376 -4.52 11.19 17.59
CA GLU A 376 -4.89 12.49 18.14
C GLU A 376 -6.20 12.38 18.95
N ASP A 377 -6.50 13.41 19.73
CA ASP A 377 -7.83 13.58 20.31
C ASP A 377 -8.86 13.75 19.18
N MET A 378 -9.92 12.95 19.21
CA MET A 378 -10.88 12.90 18.12
C MET A 378 -11.87 14.07 18.11
N ASP A 379 -12.07 14.76 19.21
CA ASP A 379 -12.86 15.98 19.23
C ASP A 379 -12.12 17.11 18.50
N ASP A 380 -10.79 17.19 18.65
CA ASP A 380 -9.96 18.13 17.89
C ASP A 380 -9.98 17.83 16.40
N VAL A 381 -9.86 16.54 16.02
CA VAL A 381 -9.92 16.09 14.62
C VAL A 381 -11.31 16.35 14.01
N PHE A 382 -12.37 16.04 14.75
CA PHE A 382 -13.75 16.30 14.31
C PHE A 382 -13.99 17.78 14.09
N GLU A 383 -13.57 18.64 15.03
CA GLU A 383 -13.75 20.10 14.91
C GLU A 383 -12.97 20.68 13.73
N ASP A 384 -11.75 20.17 13.46
CA ASP A 384 -10.97 20.56 12.26
C ASP A 384 -11.70 20.21 10.96
N ILE A 385 -12.23 18.98 10.85
CA ILE A 385 -13.00 18.55 9.68
C ILE A 385 -14.29 19.36 9.55
N LYS A 386 -15.04 19.54 10.63
CA LYS A 386 -16.28 20.32 10.65
C LYS A 386 -16.05 21.74 10.15
N GLN A 387 -15.06 22.44 10.70
CA GLN A 387 -14.69 23.78 10.22
C GLN A 387 -14.26 23.79 8.76
N ALA A 388 -13.58 22.73 8.30
CA ALA A 388 -13.12 22.61 6.92
C ALA A 388 -14.27 22.44 5.92
N VAL A 389 -15.32 21.67 6.26
CA VAL A 389 -16.51 21.49 5.39
C VAL A 389 -17.49 22.65 5.46
N GLU A 390 -17.54 23.40 6.58
CA GLU A 390 -18.38 24.58 6.75
C GLU A 390 -17.84 25.82 6.03
N ARG A 391 -16.53 25.86 5.77
CA ARG A 391 -15.91 26.99 5.03
C ARG A 391 -16.31 26.91 3.56
N ARG A 392 -16.86 28.01 3.06
CA ARG A 392 -17.14 28.16 1.63
C ARG A 392 -15.87 28.03 0.81
N ALA A 393 -16.00 27.45 -0.39
CA ALA A 393 -14.94 27.38 -1.38
C ALA A 393 -14.29 28.77 -1.60
N TYR A 394 -12.99 28.79 -1.90
CA TYR A 394 -12.19 29.99 -2.10
C TYR A 394 -12.91 31.04 -2.97
N THR A 395 -12.82 32.30 -2.55
CA THR A 395 -13.22 33.42 -3.40
C THR A 395 -12.25 33.57 -4.57
N GLY A 396 -12.65 34.26 -5.66
CA GLY A 396 -11.77 34.47 -6.82
C GLY A 396 -10.37 35.02 -6.46
N LYS A 397 -10.24 35.86 -5.40
CA LYS A 397 -8.96 36.35 -4.89
C LYS A 397 -8.08 35.27 -4.25
N ASP A 398 -8.67 34.23 -3.69
CA ASP A 398 -7.93 33.11 -3.10
C ASP A 398 -7.41 32.18 -4.21
N VAL A 399 -8.16 32.06 -5.31
CA VAL A 399 -7.73 31.33 -6.51
C VAL A 399 -6.55 32.04 -7.18
N GLU A 400 -6.58 33.37 -7.32
CA GLU A 400 -5.45 34.14 -7.85
C GLU A 400 -4.18 33.92 -7.02
N LYS A 401 -4.26 34.06 -5.70
CA LYS A 401 -3.12 33.79 -4.80
C LYS A 401 -2.60 32.36 -4.89
N PHE A 402 -3.49 31.39 -5.09
CA PHE A 402 -3.09 29.99 -5.25
C PHE A 402 -2.36 29.77 -6.58
N VAL A 403 -2.85 30.36 -7.67
CA VAL A 403 -2.20 30.34 -8.99
C VAL A 403 -0.82 30.98 -8.89
N GLU A 404 -0.72 32.20 -8.33
CA GLU A 404 0.56 32.90 -8.15
C GLU A 404 1.57 32.08 -7.34
N LYS A 405 1.12 31.43 -6.24
CA LYS A 405 1.99 30.56 -5.42
C LYS A 405 2.44 29.32 -6.18
N THR A 406 1.55 28.73 -6.98
CA THR A 406 1.86 27.55 -7.80
C THR A 406 2.83 27.89 -8.92
N ASP A 407 2.64 29.04 -9.58
CA ASP A 407 3.53 29.50 -10.63
C ASP A 407 4.89 29.91 -10.07
N LYS A 408 4.93 30.51 -8.89
CA LYS A 408 6.19 30.76 -8.19
C LYS A 408 6.93 29.46 -7.88
N TYR A 409 6.24 28.43 -7.37
CA TYR A 409 6.85 27.14 -7.11
C TYR A 409 7.40 26.48 -8.39
N ARG A 410 6.64 26.53 -9.50
CA ARG A 410 7.09 26.04 -10.81
C ARG A 410 8.29 26.80 -11.33
N SER A 411 8.30 28.11 -11.18
CA SER A 411 9.40 28.98 -11.55
C SER A 411 10.67 28.66 -10.76
N ASP A 412 10.54 28.53 -9.43
CA ASP A 412 11.66 28.17 -8.55
C ASP A 412 12.22 26.78 -8.88
N PHE A 413 11.32 25.79 -9.14
CA PHE A 413 11.70 24.46 -9.58
C PHE A 413 12.46 24.47 -10.91
N TYR A 414 11.93 25.18 -11.92
CA TYR A 414 12.57 25.31 -13.23
C TYR A 414 13.97 25.95 -13.10
N ARG A 415 14.07 27.04 -12.34
CA ARG A 415 15.34 27.72 -12.07
C ARG A 415 16.35 26.84 -11.35
N TYR A 416 15.90 26.05 -10.37
CA TYR A 416 16.77 25.11 -9.63
C TYR A 416 17.41 24.06 -10.55
N TYR A 417 16.62 23.48 -11.47
CA TYR A 417 17.10 22.41 -12.34
C TYR A 417 17.78 22.88 -13.63
N THR A 418 17.43 24.05 -14.13
CA THR A 418 17.95 24.56 -15.41
C THR A 418 18.92 25.72 -15.27
N GLY A 419 18.93 26.37 -14.11
CA GLY A 419 19.65 27.66 -13.94
C GLY A 419 19.08 28.85 -14.72
N GLN A 420 17.90 28.69 -15.33
CA GLN A 420 17.27 29.67 -16.23
C GLN A 420 16.01 30.26 -15.60
N GLU A 421 15.62 31.46 -16.09
CA GLU A 421 14.36 32.09 -15.68
C GLU A 421 13.17 31.53 -16.46
N TRP A 422 12.14 31.09 -15.76
CA TRP A 422 10.94 30.48 -16.36
C TRP A 422 10.18 31.43 -17.28
N THR A 423 10.15 32.69 -16.98
CA THR A 423 9.44 33.73 -17.78
C THR A 423 10.22 34.22 -18.99
N ASP A 424 11.46 33.78 -19.18
CA ASP A 424 12.26 34.19 -20.32
C ASP A 424 11.93 33.36 -21.56
N ALA A 425 11.20 33.96 -22.51
CA ALA A 425 10.77 33.28 -23.73
C ALA A 425 11.93 32.73 -24.59
N ARG A 426 13.16 33.19 -24.39
CA ARG A 426 14.37 32.70 -25.10
C ARG A 426 14.76 31.27 -24.64
N ASN A 427 14.24 30.81 -23.52
CA ASN A 427 14.48 29.46 -23.00
C ASN A 427 13.58 28.41 -23.66
N TYR A 428 12.66 28.82 -24.51
CA TYR A 428 11.64 27.94 -25.11
C TYR A 428 11.70 27.98 -26.63
N ASP A 429 11.54 26.85 -27.26
CA ASP A 429 11.44 26.72 -28.70
C ASP A 429 10.12 27.25 -29.28
N LEU A 430 9.06 27.24 -28.46
CA LEU A 430 7.72 27.69 -28.84
C LEU A 430 7.00 28.31 -27.66
N CYS A 431 6.46 29.47 -27.80
CA CYS A 431 5.61 30.15 -26.83
C CYS A 431 4.24 30.44 -27.47
N LEU A 432 3.17 29.90 -26.89
CA LEU A 432 1.82 30.08 -27.39
C LEU A 432 0.93 30.71 -26.32
N ASN A 433 0.00 31.56 -26.76
CA ASN A 433 -1.07 32.06 -25.91
C ASN A 433 -2.30 31.17 -26.09
N SER A 434 -2.44 30.21 -25.17
CA SER A 434 -3.54 29.20 -25.20
C SER A 434 -4.91 29.82 -24.97
N GLU A 435 -5.02 30.94 -24.26
CA GLU A 435 -6.29 31.67 -24.09
C GLU A 435 -6.82 32.20 -25.43
N ARG A 436 -5.91 32.72 -26.30
CA ARG A 436 -6.31 33.23 -27.60
C ARG A 436 -6.56 32.15 -28.65
N LEU A 437 -5.83 31.05 -28.58
CA LEU A 437 -5.90 29.96 -29.55
C LEU A 437 -6.99 28.91 -29.19
N GLY A 438 -7.39 28.85 -27.94
CA GLY A 438 -8.18 27.75 -27.42
C GLY A 438 -7.38 26.44 -27.34
N PHE A 439 -7.98 25.38 -26.84
CA PHE A 439 -7.30 24.09 -26.67
C PHE A 439 -6.93 23.48 -28.03
N GLU A 440 -7.89 23.38 -28.96
CA GLU A 440 -7.67 22.78 -30.28
C GLU A 440 -6.62 23.54 -31.09
N GLY A 441 -6.74 24.87 -31.18
CA GLY A 441 -5.78 25.70 -31.92
C GLY A 441 -4.37 25.69 -31.32
N THR A 442 -4.25 25.49 -30.00
CA THR A 442 -2.97 25.31 -29.34
C THR A 442 -2.33 23.98 -29.74
N MET A 443 -3.11 22.89 -29.77
CA MET A 443 -2.66 21.57 -30.21
C MET A 443 -2.20 21.59 -31.67
N GLU A 444 -2.99 22.16 -32.57
CA GLU A 444 -2.63 22.29 -33.99
C GLU A 444 -1.30 23.07 -34.18
N ALA A 445 -1.11 24.13 -33.44
CA ALA A 445 0.12 24.93 -33.52
C ALA A 445 1.35 24.16 -33.03
N ILE A 446 1.19 23.36 -31.96
CA ILE A 446 2.25 22.44 -31.43
C ILE A 446 2.58 21.36 -32.45
N GLU A 447 1.60 20.70 -33.03
CA GLU A 447 1.79 19.68 -34.04
C GLU A 447 2.47 20.22 -35.29
N ALA A 448 2.05 21.38 -35.77
CA ALA A 448 2.67 22.02 -36.91
C ALA A 448 4.16 22.35 -36.62
N TYR A 449 4.46 22.87 -35.44
CA TYR A 449 5.83 23.12 -35.02
C TYR A 449 6.68 21.85 -34.98
N ILE A 450 6.16 20.76 -34.41
CA ILE A 450 6.85 19.46 -34.32
C ILE A 450 7.13 18.92 -35.74
N LYS A 451 6.15 18.96 -36.64
CA LYS A 451 6.33 18.53 -38.03
C LYS A 451 7.40 19.35 -38.76
N VAL A 452 7.43 20.67 -38.58
CA VAL A 452 8.44 21.53 -39.20
C VAL A 452 9.84 21.26 -38.64
N ARG A 453 9.96 21.06 -37.31
CA ARG A 453 11.25 20.88 -36.64
C ARG A 453 11.81 19.46 -36.76
N PHE A 454 11.00 18.45 -36.70
CA PHE A 454 11.43 17.03 -36.60
C PHE A 454 11.00 16.17 -37.81
N GLY A 455 10.23 16.72 -38.75
CA GLY A 455 9.81 16.03 -39.99
C GLY A 455 8.66 15.06 -39.86
N LYS A 456 8.26 14.70 -38.63
CA LYS A 456 7.15 13.78 -38.31
C LYS A 456 6.59 14.03 -36.92
N LEU A 457 5.37 13.56 -36.64
CA LEU A 457 4.82 13.48 -35.31
C LEU A 457 5.34 12.25 -34.54
N PRO A 458 5.35 12.24 -33.19
CA PRO A 458 5.85 11.14 -32.37
C PRO A 458 5.19 9.77 -32.64
N ASN A 459 3.97 9.76 -33.21
CA ASN A 459 3.19 8.55 -33.51
C ASN A 459 3.11 8.24 -35.02
N GLU A 460 3.80 8.95 -35.87
CA GLU A 460 4.04 8.68 -37.28
C GLU A 460 5.46 8.08 -37.45
#